data_c113db4e93ce13bf7b0aa93c1fd835cc
#
_entry.id   c113db4e93ce13bf7b0aa93c1fd835cc
#
_cell.length_a   1.000
_cell.length_b   1.000
_cell.length_c   1.000
_cell.angle_alpha   90.00
_cell.angle_beta   90.00
_cell.angle_gamma   90.00
#
_symmetry.space_group_name_H-M   'P 1'
#
loop_
_entity.id
_entity.type
_entity.pdbx_description
1 polymer ?
#
loop_
_entity_poly.entity_id
_entity_poly.type
_entity_poly.pdbx_seq_one_letter_code
_entity_poly.pdbx_strand_id
1 'polypeptide(L)'
;MALIVIGGHSRSVGKTSVVAGLIAALPEYNWTALKITQYGHGVCSMDGEPCHCATDDHSWAISEELDRSGESDTSRYLSAGATHAWWVRTEQGRLAEAMPAVRKKLAESENAILESNSVLKFLRPDLYLTVLDPATADFKKSAQEFLDRADAVILHRSEASELAWREVSLRPVAHRPMFRVSPPSYVTPEIVDFVRLKITTEDTEDTEKK
;
A
#
# COMPACT_ATOMS: atom_id res chain seq x y z
N MET A 1 13.06 9.26 8.70
CA MET A 1 12.01 8.21 8.59
C MET A 1 11.57 8.13 7.15
N ALA A 2 11.75 6.99 6.51
CA ALA A 2 11.20 6.76 5.18
C ALA A 2 9.73 6.30 5.29
N LEU A 3 8.85 6.91 4.48
CA LEU A 3 7.43 6.60 4.39
C LEU A 3 7.08 6.13 2.99
N ILE A 4 6.75 4.85 2.83
CA ILE A 4 6.34 4.27 1.55
C ILE A 4 4.83 3.98 1.56
N VAL A 5 4.15 4.29 0.47
CA VAL A 5 2.76 3.88 0.24
C VAL A 5 2.68 2.94 -0.96
N ILE A 6 2.01 1.83 -0.78
CA ILE A 6 1.68 0.87 -1.83
C ILE A 6 0.18 0.94 -2.09
N GLY A 7 -0.15 1.47 -3.25
CA GLY A 7 -1.52 1.50 -3.75
C GLY A 7 -1.78 0.43 -4.81
N GLY A 8 -2.99 0.45 -5.36
CA GLY A 8 -3.32 -0.42 -6.47
C GLY A 8 -4.75 -0.22 -6.94
N HIS A 9 -4.99 -0.50 -8.21
CA HIS A 9 -6.26 -0.12 -8.85
C HIS A 9 -7.46 -0.94 -8.37
N SER A 10 -7.24 -2.18 -7.93
CA SER A 10 -8.32 -3.07 -7.49
C SER A 10 -7.97 -3.83 -6.20
N ARG A 11 -8.90 -4.69 -5.77
CA ARG A 11 -8.65 -5.72 -4.76
C ARG A 11 -7.77 -6.82 -5.39
N SER A 12 -7.06 -7.56 -4.55
CA SER A 12 -6.30 -8.77 -4.93
C SER A 12 -5.27 -8.60 -6.05
N VAL A 13 -4.86 -7.37 -6.38
CA VAL A 13 -3.81 -7.10 -7.37
C VAL A 13 -2.38 -7.26 -6.82
N GLY A 14 -2.22 -7.86 -5.64
CA GLY A 14 -0.90 -8.18 -5.08
C GLY A 14 -0.26 -7.08 -4.24
N LYS A 15 -1.00 -6.04 -3.80
CA LYS A 15 -0.45 -4.99 -2.92
C LYS A 15 0.22 -5.56 -1.67
N THR A 16 -0.47 -6.45 -0.96
CA THR A 16 0.05 -7.13 0.23
C THR A 16 1.34 -7.90 -0.07
N SER A 17 1.41 -8.56 -1.24
CA SER A 17 2.61 -9.28 -1.68
C SER A 17 3.77 -8.34 -2.00
N VAL A 18 3.48 -7.15 -2.55
CA VAL A 18 4.52 -6.12 -2.75
C VAL A 18 5.03 -5.59 -1.42
N VAL A 19 4.13 -5.26 -0.48
CA VAL A 19 4.52 -4.80 0.87
C VAL A 19 5.39 -5.85 1.56
N ALA A 20 4.93 -7.10 1.65
CA ALA A 20 5.68 -8.18 2.28
C ALA A 20 7.02 -8.45 1.58
N GLY A 21 7.03 -8.41 0.24
CA GLY A 21 8.26 -8.60 -0.54
C GLY A 21 9.29 -7.50 -0.32
N LEU A 22 8.87 -6.24 -0.20
CA LEU A 22 9.77 -5.12 0.10
C LEU A 22 10.30 -5.19 1.54
N ILE A 23 9.46 -5.54 2.51
CA ILE A 23 9.88 -5.75 3.90
C ILE A 23 10.97 -6.82 3.97
N ALA A 24 10.76 -7.96 3.31
CA ALA A 24 11.71 -9.07 3.30
C ALA A 24 13.02 -8.74 2.57
N ALA A 25 12.95 -7.92 1.51
CA ALA A 25 14.12 -7.55 0.71
C ALA A 25 14.93 -6.39 1.30
N LEU A 26 14.35 -5.62 2.22
CA LEU A 26 14.95 -4.44 2.84
C LEU A 26 14.83 -4.48 4.38
N PRO A 27 15.34 -5.54 5.04
CA PRO A 27 15.18 -5.73 6.49
C PRO A 27 15.94 -4.67 7.31
N GLU A 28 16.95 -4.04 6.74
CA GLU A 28 17.75 -2.98 7.38
C GLU A 28 16.96 -1.73 7.75
N TYR A 29 15.75 -1.56 7.18
CA TYR A 29 14.90 -0.39 7.45
C TYR A 29 13.96 -0.55 8.66
N ASN A 30 13.94 -1.69 9.36
CA ASN A 30 13.11 -1.89 10.56
C ASN A 30 11.64 -1.45 10.37
N TRP A 31 10.98 -1.99 9.34
CA TRP A 31 9.67 -1.55 8.89
C TRP A 31 8.57 -1.70 9.93
N THR A 32 7.79 -0.63 10.12
CA THR A 32 6.42 -0.71 10.65
C THR A 32 5.44 -0.73 9.48
N ALA A 33 4.64 -1.77 9.38
CA ALA A 33 3.67 -1.93 8.30
C ALA A 33 2.26 -1.56 8.76
N LEU A 34 1.50 -0.82 7.93
CA LEU A 34 0.12 -0.49 8.22
C LEU A 34 -0.77 -0.87 7.03
N LYS A 35 -1.84 -1.61 7.31
CA LYS A 35 -2.92 -1.87 6.35
C LYS A 35 -4.13 -1.03 6.70
N ILE A 36 -4.63 -0.24 5.74
CA ILE A 36 -5.83 0.57 5.91
C ILE A 36 -6.93 0.01 5.02
N THR A 37 -8.02 -0.47 5.64
CA THR A 37 -9.21 -0.95 4.95
C THR A 37 -10.40 -0.06 5.25
N GLN A 38 -11.21 0.19 4.22
CA GLN A 38 -12.48 0.90 4.38
C GLN A 38 -13.63 -0.08 4.19
N TYR A 39 -14.57 -0.09 5.12
CA TYR A 39 -15.80 -0.88 5.09
C TYR A 39 -17.03 0.04 4.86
N GLY A 40 -18.23 -0.56 4.76
CA GLY A 40 -19.47 0.21 4.55
C GLY A 40 -19.97 0.21 3.11
N HIS A 41 -19.32 -0.55 2.23
CA HIS A 41 -19.81 -0.85 0.88
C HIS A 41 -20.47 -2.23 0.79
N GLY A 42 -20.93 -2.78 1.92
CA GLY A 42 -21.75 -4.01 2.00
C GLY A 42 -20.99 -5.33 2.02
N VAL A 43 -19.67 -5.33 1.83
CA VAL A 43 -18.89 -6.58 1.73
C VAL A 43 -17.61 -6.49 2.56
N CYS A 44 -17.36 -7.49 3.40
CA CYS A 44 -16.11 -7.61 4.15
C CYS A 44 -14.92 -7.84 3.21
N SER A 45 -13.80 -7.18 3.48
CA SER A 45 -12.58 -7.34 2.67
C SER A 45 -11.83 -8.63 2.95
N MET A 46 -12.20 -9.39 4.00
CA MET A 46 -11.53 -10.64 4.36
C MET A 46 -12.20 -11.88 3.74
N ASP A 47 -13.53 -11.94 3.73
CA ASP A 47 -14.26 -13.14 3.37
C ASP A 47 -15.40 -12.92 2.36
N GLY A 48 -15.67 -11.66 1.99
CA GLY A 48 -16.74 -11.34 1.06
C GLY A 48 -18.15 -11.31 1.68
N GLU A 49 -18.26 -11.55 2.99
CA GLU A 49 -19.51 -11.53 3.74
C GLU A 49 -19.88 -10.10 4.17
N PRO A 50 -21.13 -9.85 4.60
CA PRO A 50 -21.53 -8.57 5.20
C PRO A 50 -20.62 -8.22 6.37
N CYS A 51 -20.01 -7.04 6.33
CA CYS A 51 -18.99 -6.66 7.30
C CYS A 51 -19.60 -6.24 8.63
N HIS A 52 -19.33 -6.99 9.67
CA HIS A 52 -19.61 -6.66 11.08
C HIS A 52 -18.35 -6.18 11.82
N CYS A 53 -17.29 -5.76 11.09
CA CYS A 53 -16.00 -5.37 11.66
C CYS A 53 -16.01 -4.05 12.43
N ALA A 54 -17.10 -3.26 12.32
CA ALA A 54 -17.33 -2.08 13.14
C ALA A 54 -18.36 -2.41 14.20
N THR A 55 -18.02 -2.12 15.43
CA THR A 55 -19.05 -1.95 16.46
C THR A 55 -19.80 -0.65 16.18
N ASP A 56 -21.10 -0.61 16.43
CA ASP A 56 -21.98 0.55 16.18
C ASP A 56 -21.51 1.85 16.86
N ASP A 57 -20.54 1.76 17.77
CA ASP A 57 -20.05 2.86 18.58
C ASP A 57 -18.82 3.60 18.00
N HIS A 58 -18.10 3.03 17.00
CA HIS A 58 -16.86 3.62 16.49
C HIS A 58 -16.72 3.53 14.97
N SER A 59 -16.50 4.69 14.34
CA SER A 59 -16.29 4.81 12.89
C SER A 59 -14.95 4.26 12.40
N TRP A 60 -14.04 3.91 13.31
CA TRP A 60 -12.74 3.34 13.00
C TRP A 60 -12.20 2.51 14.17
N ALA A 61 -11.28 1.62 13.85
CA ALA A 61 -10.50 0.85 14.83
C ALA A 61 -9.07 0.66 14.33
N ILE A 62 -8.14 0.52 15.26
CA ILE A 62 -6.75 0.13 14.98
C ILE A 62 -6.37 -1.01 15.92
N SER A 63 -5.81 -2.07 15.36
CA SER A 63 -5.31 -3.21 16.12
C SER A 63 -3.90 -3.57 15.70
N GLU A 64 -3.07 -3.94 16.65
CA GLU A 64 -1.76 -4.53 16.37
C GLU A 64 -1.94 -5.99 16.00
N GLU A 65 -1.24 -6.41 14.96
CA GLU A 65 -1.13 -7.82 14.61
C GLU A 65 -0.03 -8.46 15.46
N LEU A 66 -0.32 -9.60 16.04
CA LEU A 66 0.64 -10.38 16.83
C LEU A 66 0.92 -11.75 16.20
N ASP A 67 0.03 -12.20 15.32
CA ASP A 67 0.18 -13.45 14.62
C ASP A 67 1.23 -13.34 13.50
N ARG A 68 2.09 -14.36 13.41
CA ARG A 68 3.15 -14.48 12.40
C ARG A 68 2.93 -15.68 11.48
N SER A 69 1.71 -16.25 11.46
CA SER A 69 1.38 -17.41 10.60
C SER A 69 1.44 -17.07 9.11
N GLY A 70 1.17 -15.81 8.75
CA GLY A 70 1.06 -15.39 7.36
C GLY A 70 -0.34 -15.63 6.76
N GLU A 71 -1.33 -15.98 7.56
CA GLU A 71 -2.70 -16.25 7.10
C GLU A 71 -3.47 -14.97 6.76
N SER A 72 -3.31 -13.91 7.57
CA SER A 72 -3.88 -12.59 7.28
C SER A 72 -2.88 -11.69 6.54
N ASP A 73 -3.36 -10.61 5.92
CA ASP A 73 -2.47 -9.66 5.24
C ASP A 73 -1.46 -9.02 6.21
N THR A 74 -1.89 -8.64 7.42
CA THR A 74 -1.03 -8.05 8.44
C THR A 74 -0.08 -9.07 9.06
N SER A 75 -0.50 -10.32 9.24
CA SER A 75 0.39 -11.39 9.69
C SER A 75 1.47 -11.72 8.65
N ARG A 76 1.18 -11.58 7.34
CA ARG A 76 2.16 -11.70 6.26
C ARG A 76 3.26 -10.63 6.36
N TYR A 77 2.93 -9.42 6.82
CA TYR A 77 3.94 -8.38 7.03
C TYR A 77 4.89 -8.76 8.16
N LEU A 78 4.35 -9.27 9.28
CA LEU A 78 5.17 -9.75 10.39
C LEU A 78 6.02 -10.97 10.01
N SER A 79 5.48 -11.92 9.26
CA SER A 79 6.24 -13.08 8.79
C SER A 79 7.32 -12.70 7.77
N ALA A 80 7.13 -11.59 7.04
CA ALA A 80 8.13 -11.01 6.15
C ALA A 80 9.24 -10.24 6.87
N GLY A 81 9.12 -9.99 8.17
CA GLY A 81 10.14 -9.32 8.98
C GLY A 81 9.81 -7.92 9.44
N ALA A 82 8.56 -7.45 9.31
CA ALA A 82 8.16 -6.18 9.92
C ALA A 82 8.33 -6.24 11.44
N THR A 83 8.79 -5.13 12.04
CA THR A 83 8.89 -4.98 13.50
C THR A 83 7.52 -4.89 14.13
N HIS A 84 6.63 -4.13 13.51
CA HIS A 84 5.23 -3.99 13.88
C HIS A 84 4.34 -4.05 12.65
N ALA A 85 3.12 -4.59 12.81
CA ALA A 85 2.08 -4.52 11.79
C ALA A 85 0.76 -4.07 12.42
N TRP A 86 0.09 -3.12 11.79
CA TRP A 86 -1.14 -2.52 12.28
C TRP A 86 -2.24 -2.64 11.24
N TRP A 87 -3.43 -3.05 11.67
CA TRP A 87 -4.61 -3.02 10.84
C TRP A 87 -5.53 -1.88 11.26
N VAL A 88 -5.71 -0.91 10.37
CA VAL A 88 -6.62 0.22 10.52
C VAL A 88 -7.87 -0.06 9.70
N ARG A 89 -9.01 -0.10 10.37
CA ARG A 89 -10.34 -0.29 9.77
C ARG A 89 -11.12 1.00 9.95
N THR A 90 -11.73 1.50 8.91
CA THR A 90 -12.51 2.73 8.99
C THR A 90 -13.73 2.63 8.09
N GLU A 91 -14.82 3.26 8.50
CA GLU A 91 -15.99 3.46 7.64
C GLU A 91 -15.60 4.27 6.40
N GLN A 92 -16.22 3.93 5.26
CA GLN A 92 -15.93 4.65 4.02
C GLN A 92 -16.25 6.14 4.15
N GLY A 93 -15.26 6.98 3.80
CA GLY A 93 -15.34 8.44 3.93
C GLY A 93 -14.88 8.99 5.29
N ARG A 94 -14.65 8.15 6.31
CA ARG A 94 -14.29 8.58 7.66
C ARG A 94 -12.83 8.37 8.03
N LEU A 95 -11.95 8.10 7.07
CA LEU A 95 -10.52 7.90 7.33
C LEU A 95 -9.86 9.08 8.06
N ALA A 96 -10.35 10.31 7.86
CA ALA A 96 -9.85 11.49 8.57
C ALA A 96 -9.87 11.31 10.11
N GLU A 97 -10.87 10.61 10.64
CA GLU A 97 -11.02 10.37 12.08
C GLU A 97 -9.96 9.40 12.64
N ALA A 98 -9.50 8.45 11.82
CA ALA A 98 -8.43 7.52 12.19
C ALA A 98 -7.02 8.14 12.05
N MET A 99 -6.87 9.22 11.30
CA MET A 99 -5.55 9.78 10.98
C MET A 99 -4.72 10.23 12.18
N PRO A 100 -5.27 10.78 13.27
CA PRO A 100 -4.47 11.07 14.48
C PRO A 100 -3.79 9.81 15.04
N ALA A 101 -4.50 8.67 15.11
CA ALA A 101 -3.93 7.41 15.56
C ALA A 101 -2.88 6.85 14.59
N VAL A 102 -3.16 6.93 13.27
CA VAL A 102 -2.18 6.55 12.23
C VAL A 102 -0.90 7.37 12.36
N ARG A 103 -1.00 8.70 12.46
CA ARG A 103 0.18 9.58 12.61
C ARG A 103 0.98 9.29 13.88
N LYS A 104 0.29 8.94 14.99
CA LYS A 104 0.98 8.52 16.21
C LYS A 104 1.82 7.28 15.96
N LYS A 105 1.28 6.26 15.27
CA LYS A 105 2.04 5.06 14.92
C LYS A 105 3.21 5.34 13.99
N LEU A 106 3.03 6.22 13.03
CA LEU A 106 4.13 6.67 12.16
C LEU A 106 5.23 7.38 12.95
N ALA A 107 4.88 8.27 13.87
CA ALA A 107 5.85 8.99 14.70
C ALA A 107 6.67 8.08 15.64
N GLU A 108 6.13 6.90 15.99
CA GLU A 108 6.77 5.87 16.81
C GLU A 108 7.64 4.91 15.96
N SER A 109 7.65 5.04 14.62
CA SER A 109 8.31 4.12 13.69
C SER A 109 9.64 4.67 13.20
N GLU A 110 10.64 3.81 12.99
CA GLU A 110 11.88 4.18 12.29
C GLU A 110 11.59 4.43 10.80
N ASN A 111 10.93 3.47 10.15
CA ASN A 111 10.46 3.59 8.78
C ASN A 111 9.09 2.90 8.66
N ALA A 112 8.26 3.38 7.74
CA ALA A 112 6.89 2.90 7.60
C ALA A 112 6.53 2.56 6.15
N ILE A 113 5.77 1.47 5.99
CA ILE A 113 5.20 1.05 4.72
C ILE A 113 3.70 0.83 4.86
N LEU A 114 2.90 1.50 4.03
CA LEU A 114 1.44 1.50 4.14
C LEU A 114 0.79 0.88 2.90
N GLU A 115 -0.18 0.00 3.12
CA GLU A 115 -1.07 -0.48 2.06
C GLU A 115 -2.37 0.32 2.05
N SER A 116 -2.48 1.33 1.18
CA SER A 116 -3.70 2.13 0.98
C SER A 116 -3.56 3.14 -0.16
N ASN A 117 -4.62 3.34 -0.97
CA ASN A 117 -4.71 4.52 -1.83
C ASN A 117 -5.22 5.74 -1.05
N SER A 118 -6.23 5.53 -0.20
CA SER A 118 -6.98 6.63 0.44
C SER A 118 -6.15 7.45 1.42
N VAL A 119 -5.07 6.88 1.96
CA VAL A 119 -4.16 7.58 2.88
C VAL A 119 -3.45 8.76 2.20
N LEU A 120 -3.32 8.73 0.87
CA LEU A 120 -2.72 9.80 0.07
C LEU A 120 -3.49 11.13 0.12
N LYS A 121 -4.73 11.12 0.63
CA LYS A 121 -5.48 12.35 0.95
C LYS A 121 -4.87 13.12 2.14
N PHE A 122 -4.19 12.41 3.03
CA PHE A 122 -3.77 12.91 4.34
C PHE A 122 -2.26 12.89 4.55
N LEU A 123 -1.53 12.09 3.77
CA LEU A 123 -0.09 11.92 3.85
C LEU A 123 0.58 12.21 2.50
N ARG A 124 1.81 12.70 2.57
CA ARG A 124 2.73 12.77 1.44
C ARG A 124 3.86 11.78 1.75
N PRO A 125 3.86 10.59 1.14
CA PRO A 125 4.95 9.65 1.31
C PRO A 125 6.20 10.12 0.55
N ASP A 126 7.35 9.62 0.96
CA ASP A 126 8.61 9.78 0.24
C ASP A 126 8.57 8.95 -1.05
N LEU A 127 7.81 7.85 -1.05
CA LEU A 127 7.63 7.01 -2.23
C LEU A 127 6.21 6.44 -2.33
N TYR A 128 5.55 6.65 -3.46
CA TYR A 128 4.28 6.02 -3.78
C TYR A 128 4.40 5.08 -4.98
N LEU A 129 4.18 3.78 -4.77
CA LEU A 129 4.10 2.77 -5.81
C LEU A 129 2.66 2.32 -6.01
N THR A 130 2.22 2.20 -7.27
CA THR A 130 0.89 1.68 -7.59
C THR A 130 0.99 0.35 -8.34
N VAL A 131 0.18 -0.63 -7.91
CA VAL A 131 0.12 -1.97 -8.51
C VAL A 131 -1.06 -2.05 -9.46
N LEU A 132 -0.78 -2.38 -10.71
CA LEU A 132 -1.78 -2.48 -11.77
C LEU A 132 -1.77 -3.89 -12.40
N ASP A 133 -2.96 -4.44 -12.61
CA ASP A 133 -3.17 -5.70 -13.32
C ASP A 133 -4.04 -5.44 -14.55
N PRO A 134 -3.49 -5.52 -15.78
CA PRO A 134 -4.22 -5.28 -17.02
C PRO A 134 -5.42 -6.22 -17.25
N ALA A 135 -5.43 -7.38 -16.62
CA ALA A 135 -6.49 -8.37 -16.75
C ALA A 135 -7.71 -8.12 -15.84
N THR A 136 -7.56 -7.25 -14.82
CA THR A 136 -8.62 -6.95 -13.85
C THR A 136 -9.36 -5.67 -14.22
N ALA A 137 -10.64 -5.77 -14.56
CA ALA A 137 -11.44 -4.63 -15.08
C ALA A 137 -11.80 -3.58 -14.02
N ASP A 138 -11.92 -3.96 -12.72
CA ASP A 138 -12.26 -3.03 -11.65
C ASP A 138 -11.13 -2.01 -11.44
N PHE A 139 -11.48 -0.73 -11.51
CA PHE A 139 -10.54 0.35 -11.24
C PHE A 139 -11.14 1.33 -10.22
N LYS A 140 -10.69 1.23 -8.97
CA LYS A 140 -11.22 2.03 -7.86
C LYS A 140 -11.01 3.52 -8.08
N LYS A 141 -12.02 4.33 -7.75
CA LYS A 141 -11.94 5.79 -7.81
C LYS A 141 -10.74 6.34 -7.04
N SER A 142 -10.43 5.79 -5.86
CA SER A 142 -9.26 6.20 -5.07
C SER A 142 -7.92 5.89 -5.74
N ALA A 143 -7.84 4.85 -6.58
CA ALA A 143 -6.64 4.58 -7.36
C ALA A 143 -6.51 5.52 -8.54
N GLN A 144 -7.63 5.84 -9.21
CA GLN A 144 -7.66 6.79 -10.31
C GLN A 144 -7.32 8.22 -9.83
N GLU A 145 -7.86 8.62 -8.68
CA GLU A 145 -7.66 9.95 -8.06
C GLU A 145 -6.17 10.25 -7.80
N PHE A 146 -5.36 9.24 -7.48
CA PHE A 146 -3.95 9.40 -7.12
C PHE A 146 -2.97 8.78 -8.12
N LEU A 147 -3.45 8.35 -9.28
CA LEU A 147 -2.60 7.68 -10.27
C LEU A 147 -1.43 8.57 -10.72
N ASP A 148 -1.68 9.85 -10.93
CA ASP A 148 -0.68 10.85 -11.36
C ASP A 148 0.41 11.12 -10.32
N ARG A 149 0.17 10.78 -9.05
CA ARG A 149 1.12 10.94 -7.95
C ARG A 149 2.07 9.76 -7.80
N ALA A 150 1.86 8.66 -8.54
CA ALA A 150 2.71 7.50 -8.43
C ALA A 150 4.13 7.80 -8.93
N ASP A 151 5.14 7.45 -8.14
CA ASP A 151 6.54 7.56 -8.49
C ASP A 151 6.99 6.43 -9.41
N ALA A 152 6.36 5.27 -9.29
CA ALA A 152 6.53 4.17 -10.22
C ALA A 152 5.28 3.27 -10.25
N VAL A 153 5.18 2.48 -11.30
CA VAL A 153 4.11 1.51 -11.55
C VAL A 153 4.67 0.10 -11.49
N ILE A 154 4.06 -0.76 -10.68
CA ILE A 154 4.27 -2.21 -10.72
C ILE A 154 3.14 -2.80 -11.55
N LEU A 155 3.46 -3.24 -12.75
CA LEU A 155 2.50 -3.71 -13.74
C LEU A 155 2.59 -5.22 -13.91
N HIS A 156 1.47 -5.93 -13.72
CA HIS A 156 1.43 -7.35 -14.05
C HIS A 156 1.65 -7.56 -15.55
N ARG A 157 2.42 -8.57 -15.90
CA ARG A 157 2.51 -9.06 -17.27
C ARG A 157 1.16 -9.68 -17.63
N SER A 158 0.63 -9.29 -18.77
CA SER A 158 -0.62 -9.83 -19.32
C SER A 158 -0.37 -10.22 -20.76
N GLU A 159 -0.93 -11.35 -21.18
CA GLU A 159 -0.97 -11.77 -22.58
C GLU A 159 -2.10 -11.06 -23.35
N ALA A 160 -3.00 -10.36 -22.63
CA ALA A 160 -4.08 -9.62 -23.23
C ALA A 160 -3.53 -8.43 -24.04
N SER A 161 -3.97 -8.28 -25.27
CA SER A 161 -3.61 -7.18 -26.17
C SER A 161 -4.24 -5.84 -25.74
N GLU A 162 -5.29 -5.85 -24.93
CA GLU A 162 -6.00 -4.68 -24.46
C GLU A 162 -6.10 -4.67 -22.92
N LEU A 163 -6.12 -3.45 -22.34
CA LEU A 163 -6.38 -3.26 -20.93
C LEU A 163 -7.86 -3.53 -20.63
N ALA A 164 -8.14 -4.27 -19.56
CA ALA A 164 -9.51 -4.54 -19.14
C ALA A 164 -10.26 -3.26 -18.71
N TRP A 165 -9.55 -2.24 -18.21
CA TRP A 165 -10.10 -0.92 -17.85
C TRP A 165 -10.01 0.05 -19.03
N ARG A 166 -11.01 0.12 -19.88
CA ARG A 166 -11.01 0.97 -21.09
C ARG A 166 -11.13 2.46 -20.81
N GLU A 167 -11.71 2.84 -19.65
CA GLU A 167 -12.01 4.24 -19.31
C GLU A 167 -10.89 4.95 -18.56
N VAL A 168 -9.82 4.23 -18.16
CA VAL A 168 -8.72 4.81 -17.40
C VAL A 168 -7.47 4.95 -18.26
N SER A 169 -7.00 6.19 -18.40
CA SER A 169 -5.78 6.49 -19.12
C SER A 169 -4.55 6.33 -18.22
N LEU A 170 -3.52 5.63 -18.72
CA LEU A 170 -2.20 5.57 -18.07
C LEU A 170 -1.27 6.73 -18.47
N ARG A 171 -1.74 7.70 -19.27
CA ARG A 171 -0.95 8.89 -19.66
C ARG A 171 -0.33 9.62 -18.46
N PRO A 172 -1.01 9.79 -17.30
CA PRO A 172 -0.43 10.46 -16.15
C PRO A 172 0.87 9.83 -15.62
N VAL A 173 1.03 8.52 -15.80
CA VAL A 173 2.21 7.75 -15.35
C VAL A 173 3.10 7.25 -16.49
N ALA A 174 2.84 7.65 -17.74
CA ALA A 174 3.59 7.15 -18.90
C ALA A 174 5.09 7.49 -18.88
N HIS A 175 5.48 8.54 -18.13
CA HIS A 175 6.87 8.98 -17.94
C HIS A 175 7.52 8.41 -16.66
N ARG A 176 6.77 7.65 -15.86
CA ARG A 176 7.26 7.05 -14.63
C ARG A 176 7.90 5.67 -14.89
N PRO A 177 8.87 5.24 -14.08
CA PRO A 177 9.37 3.87 -14.13
C PRO A 177 8.24 2.85 -14.05
N MET A 178 8.28 1.83 -14.93
CA MET A 178 7.27 0.79 -15.00
C MET A 178 7.94 -0.57 -14.89
N PHE A 179 7.74 -1.25 -13.77
CA PHE A 179 8.28 -2.57 -13.47
C PHE A 179 7.27 -3.65 -13.81
N ARG A 180 7.63 -4.55 -14.74
CA ARG A 180 6.76 -5.65 -15.14
C ARG A 180 7.02 -6.88 -14.29
N VAL A 181 5.98 -7.35 -13.60
CA VAL A 181 6.03 -8.51 -12.70
C VAL A 181 5.12 -9.64 -13.17
N SER A 182 5.45 -10.86 -12.76
CA SER A 182 4.61 -12.05 -13.01
C SER A 182 4.32 -12.74 -11.68
N PRO A 183 3.06 -12.70 -11.20
CA PRO A 183 2.70 -13.44 -9.99
C PRO A 183 3.13 -14.92 -10.06
N PRO A 184 3.62 -15.52 -8.96
CA PRO A 184 3.64 -15.00 -7.59
C PRO A 184 4.82 -14.08 -7.26
N SER A 185 5.72 -13.75 -8.21
CA SER A 185 6.84 -12.84 -8.02
C SER A 185 6.39 -11.40 -8.23
N TYR A 186 6.17 -10.67 -7.13
CA TYR A 186 5.68 -9.29 -7.14
C TYR A 186 6.77 -8.24 -6.91
N VAL A 187 7.94 -8.65 -6.42
CA VAL A 187 9.09 -7.77 -6.16
C VAL A 187 10.31 -8.34 -6.85
N THR A 188 10.92 -7.53 -7.72
CA THR A 188 12.14 -7.88 -8.46
C THR A 188 13.33 -7.10 -7.91
N PRO A 189 14.59 -7.51 -8.18
CA PRO A 189 15.77 -6.76 -7.78
C PRO A 189 15.72 -5.28 -8.21
N GLU A 190 15.22 -5.01 -9.42
CA GLU A 190 15.13 -3.64 -9.96
C GLU A 190 14.15 -2.77 -9.15
N ILE A 191 13.05 -3.36 -8.63
CA ILE A 191 12.12 -2.66 -7.72
C ILE A 191 12.80 -2.36 -6.39
N VAL A 192 13.55 -3.32 -5.84
CA VAL A 192 14.28 -3.15 -4.58
C VAL A 192 15.32 -2.05 -4.70
N ASP A 193 16.11 -2.06 -5.78
CA ASP A 193 17.14 -1.05 -6.04
C ASP A 193 16.52 0.34 -6.23
N PHE A 194 15.40 0.42 -6.95
CA PHE A 194 14.66 1.67 -7.12
C PHE A 194 14.15 2.23 -5.78
N VAL A 195 13.55 1.38 -4.95
CA VAL A 195 13.07 1.76 -3.62
C VAL A 195 14.22 2.25 -2.75
N ARG A 196 15.31 1.47 -2.67
CA ARG A 196 16.51 1.82 -1.88
C ARG A 196 17.09 3.17 -2.32
N LEU A 197 17.25 3.39 -3.62
CA LEU A 197 17.76 4.66 -4.15
C LEU A 197 16.89 5.85 -3.74
N LYS A 198 15.56 5.70 -3.85
CA LYS A 198 14.63 6.80 -3.56
C LYS A 198 14.63 7.21 -2.09
N ILE A 199 14.57 6.24 -1.19
CA ILE A 199 14.52 6.54 0.26
C ILE A 199 15.86 7.00 0.82
N THR A 200 17.01 6.68 0.17
CA THR A 200 18.34 7.14 0.62
C THR A 200 18.66 8.56 0.14
N THR A 201 18.15 8.97 -1.02
CA THR A 201 18.40 10.33 -1.56
C THR A 201 17.67 11.43 -0.81
N GLU A 202 16.53 11.12 -0.17
CA GLU A 202 15.77 12.13 0.61
C GLU A 202 16.40 12.38 1.99
N ASP A 203 17.06 11.39 2.60
CA ASP A 203 17.81 11.60 3.85
C ASP A 203 19.00 12.56 3.70
N THR A 204 19.53 12.72 2.48
CA THR A 204 20.65 13.65 2.21
C THR A 204 20.19 15.10 1.99
N GLU A 205 19.02 15.35 1.44
CA GLU A 205 18.53 16.73 1.21
C GLU A 205 18.03 17.42 2.50
N ASP A 206 17.54 16.66 3.48
CA ASP A 206 17.11 17.21 4.78
C ASP A 206 18.29 17.55 5.71
N THR A 207 19.49 17.00 5.45
CA THR A 207 20.69 17.28 6.25
C THR A 207 21.40 18.57 5.80
N GLU A 208 21.21 19.02 4.57
CA GLU A 208 21.83 20.24 4.04
C GLU A 208 21.01 21.53 4.33
N LYS A 209 19.79 21.39 4.86
CA LYS A 209 18.89 22.54 5.19
C LYS A 209 18.83 22.88 6.68
N LYS A 210 19.68 22.31 7.51
CA LYS A 210 19.88 22.66 8.93
C LYS A 210 21.22 23.35 9.08
#